data_ad8334319430009855991b434891a92a
#
_entry.id   ad8334319430009855991b434891a92a
#
_cell.length_a   1.000
_cell.length_b   1.000
_cell.length_c   1.000
_cell.angle_alpha   90.00
_cell.angle_beta   90.00
_cell.angle_gamma   90.00
#
_symmetry.space_group_name_H-M   'P 1'
#
loop_
_entity.id
_entity.type
_entity.pdbx_description
1 polymer ?
#
loop_
_entity_poly.entity_id
_entity_poly.type
_entity_poly.pdbx_seq_one_letter_code
_entity_poly.pdbx_strand_id
1 'polypeptide(L)'
;MITEHAYPWPDLPRELEIQALAFMRIAWGGDEPFRDHVHEGPGSVHFVRSAGNLLISHVRVFLIEAGGLRLGGVSGVLTYPQFRGQGHASALMRRAAAHIEEKGLDLGMLFCDKETEPFYNALGWQALESGRVVVEDDGGDPEDLVMILGDPDVLPEVLELGWSW
;
A
#
# COMPACT_ATOMS: atom_id res chain seq x y z
N MET A 1 21.78 6.37 12.53
CA MET A 1 20.65 7.34 12.52
C MET A 1 19.60 6.84 11.54
N ILE A 2 18.31 6.84 11.93
CA ILE A 2 17.20 6.47 11.05
C ILE A 2 16.76 7.72 10.29
N THR A 3 16.61 7.61 8.98
CA THR A 3 16.15 8.68 8.09
C THR A 3 14.88 8.25 7.39
N GLU A 4 14.06 9.21 6.98
CA GLU A 4 12.84 9.01 6.23
C GLU A 4 12.93 9.72 4.88
N HIS A 5 12.60 9.02 3.81
CA HIS A 5 12.67 9.52 2.44
C HIS A 5 11.44 9.10 1.64
N ALA A 6 11.09 9.93 0.66
CA ALA A 6 10.13 9.61 -0.39
C ALA A 6 10.90 9.52 -1.71
N TYR A 7 10.80 8.39 -2.39
CA TYR A 7 11.44 8.13 -3.68
C TYR A 7 10.36 7.95 -4.75
N PRO A 8 10.20 8.92 -5.68
CA PRO A 8 9.41 8.69 -6.88
C PRO A 8 10.02 7.54 -7.69
N TRP A 9 9.17 6.77 -8.37
CA TRP A 9 9.68 5.79 -9.34
C TRP A 9 10.40 6.50 -10.50
N PRO A 10 11.60 6.04 -10.95
CA PRO A 10 12.31 4.83 -10.52
C PRO A 10 13.48 5.11 -9.53
N ASP A 11 13.40 6.13 -8.71
CA ASP A 11 14.53 6.68 -7.95
C ASP A 11 14.83 5.93 -6.63
N LEU A 12 14.06 4.85 -6.30
CA LEU A 12 14.35 4.05 -5.12
C LEU A 12 15.75 3.42 -5.22
N PRO A 13 16.65 3.66 -4.24
CA PRO A 13 17.98 3.05 -4.25
C PRO A 13 17.91 1.54 -4.36
N ARG A 14 18.70 0.96 -5.25
CA ARG A 14 18.69 -0.47 -5.57
C ARG A 14 18.83 -1.37 -4.36
N GLU A 15 19.65 -0.97 -3.39
CA GLU A 15 19.88 -1.73 -2.16
C GLU A 15 18.63 -1.79 -1.28
N LEU A 16 17.83 -0.72 -1.24
CA LEU A 16 16.57 -0.67 -0.50
C LEU A 16 15.46 -1.41 -1.25
N GLU A 17 15.42 -1.28 -2.57
CA GLU A 17 14.48 -1.98 -3.44
C GLU A 17 14.61 -3.51 -3.28
N ILE A 18 15.84 -4.05 -3.38
CA ILE A 18 16.08 -5.49 -3.23
C ILE A 18 15.61 -5.99 -1.85
N GLN A 19 15.85 -5.22 -0.79
CA GLN A 19 15.41 -5.58 0.56
C GLN A 19 13.88 -5.55 0.69
N ALA A 20 13.21 -4.54 0.12
CA ALA A 20 11.75 -4.47 0.10
C ALA A 20 11.16 -5.67 -0.65
N LEU A 21 11.62 -5.95 -1.86
CA LEU A 21 11.18 -7.08 -2.68
C LEU A 21 11.42 -8.43 -1.98
N ALA A 22 12.60 -8.63 -1.39
CA ALA A 22 12.92 -9.86 -0.67
C ALA A 22 11.99 -10.05 0.53
N PHE A 23 11.69 -9.00 1.27
CA PHE A 23 10.78 -9.08 2.40
C PHE A 23 9.33 -9.37 1.97
N MET A 24 8.83 -8.65 0.96
CA MET A 24 7.50 -8.88 0.40
C MET A 24 7.35 -10.33 -0.06
N ARG A 25 8.35 -10.86 -0.76
CA ARG A 25 8.36 -12.25 -1.23
C ARG A 25 8.30 -13.27 -0.10
N ILE A 26 8.99 -13.02 1.01
CA ILE A 26 8.95 -13.88 2.20
C ILE A 26 7.59 -13.78 2.89
N ALA A 27 7.01 -12.57 2.96
CA ALA A 27 5.77 -12.31 3.68
C ALA A 27 4.52 -12.79 2.93
N TRP A 28 4.49 -12.62 1.59
CA TRP A 28 3.28 -12.81 0.80
C TRP A 28 3.46 -13.68 -0.44
N GLY A 29 4.70 -13.95 -0.89
CA GLY A 29 4.97 -14.50 -2.22
C GLY A 29 4.65 -15.97 -2.42
N GLY A 30 4.54 -16.79 -1.37
CA GLY A 30 4.25 -18.23 -1.52
C GLY A 30 5.02 -18.89 -2.68
N ASP A 31 4.37 -19.83 -3.38
CA ASP A 31 4.90 -20.49 -4.59
C ASP A 31 4.46 -19.77 -5.89
N GLU A 32 3.60 -18.77 -5.80
CA GLU A 32 3.09 -18.03 -6.96
C GLU A 32 4.11 -17.00 -7.49
N PRO A 33 4.09 -16.72 -8.79
CA PRO A 33 4.90 -15.66 -9.35
C PRO A 33 4.58 -14.33 -8.67
N PHE A 34 5.60 -13.68 -8.17
CA PHE A 34 5.47 -12.41 -7.49
C PHE A 34 4.94 -11.33 -8.43
N ARG A 35 3.74 -10.81 -8.19
CA ARG A 35 3.04 -9.85 -9.06
C ARG A 35 3.40 -8.38 -8.82
N ASP A 36 4.34 -8.10 -7.94
CA ASP A 36 4.59 -6.76 -7.41
C ASP A 36 5.17 -5.75 -8.42
N HIS A 37 5.66 -6.24 -9.55
CA HIS A 37 6.16 -5.35 -10.61
C HIS A 37 5.04 -4.67 -11.38
N VAL A 38 3.80 -5.15 -11.27
CA VAL A 38 2.65 -4.63 -12.03
C VAL A 38 2.29 -3.21 -11.60
N HIS A 39 2.70 -2.83 -10.38
CA HIS A 39 2.32 -1.55 -9.78
C HIS A 39 3.44 -0.52 -9.77
N GLU A 40 4.60 -0.87 -10.30
CA GLU A 40 5.70 0.07 -10.46
C GLU A 40 5.57 0.79 -11.79
N GLY A 41 5.49 2.12 -11.73
CA GLY A 41 5.36 2.93 -12.92
C GLY A 41 5.32 4.42 -12.60
N PRO A 42 5.19 5.26 -13.63
CA PRO A 42 5.06 6.70 -13.45
C PRO A 42 3.93 7.04 -12.46
N GLY A 43 4.24 7.85 -11.46
CA GLY A 43 3.30 8.23 -10.42
C GLY A 43 3.38 7.39 -9.13
N SER A 44 4.13 6.28 -9.12
CA SER A 44 4.42 5.55 -7.88
C SER A 44 5.42 6.29 -7.01
N VAL A 45 5.25 6.22 -5.69
CA VAL A 45 6.16 6.79 -4.70
C VAL A 45 6.40 5.78 -3.58
N HIS A 46 7.66 5.55 -3.26
CA HIS A 46 8.10 4.72 -2.16
C HIS A 46 8.43 5.60 -0.95
N PHE A 47 7.73 5.42 0.14
CA PHE A 47 8.05 6.02 1.43
C PHE A 47 8.86 5.01 2.24
N VAL A 48 10.05 5.42 2.66
CA VAL A 48 11.05 4.52 3.25
C VAL A 48 11.64 5.10 4.51
N ARG A 49 11.77 4.28 5.54
CA ARG A 49 12.68 4.52 6.67
C ARG A 49 13.86 3.58 6.57
N SER A 50 15.07 4.12 6.68
CA SER A 50 16.31 3.36 6.57
C SER A 50 17.38 3.85 7.54
N ALA A 51 18.36 3.01 7.81
CA ALA A 51 19.59 3.35 8.51
C ALA A 51 20.77 3.05 7.56
N GLY A 52 21.23 4.09 6.85
CA GLY A 52 22.11 3.89 5.72
C GLY A 52 21.42 3.01 4.67
N ASN A 53 22.09 1.94 4.23
CA ASN A 53 21.54 1.00 3.24
C ASN A 53 20.63 -0.09 3.86
N LEU A 54 20.35 -0.03 5.16
CA LEU A 54 19.45 -1.00 5.81
C LEU A 54 18.02 -0.49 5.78
N LEU A 55 17.13 -1.22 5.09
CA LEU A 55 15.70 -0.94 5.10
C LEU A 55 15.11 -1.26 6.48
N ILE A 56 14.34 -0.35 7.03
CA ILE A 56 13.62 -0.52 8.29
C ILE A 56 12.14 -0.73 8.05
N SER A 57 11.53 0.17 7.25
CA SER A 57 10.10 0.13 6.93
C SER A 57 9.87 0.74 5.54
N HIS A 58 8.84 0.27 4.87
CA HIS A 58 8.48 0.67 3.52
C HIS A 58 6.96 0.77 3.39
N VAL A 59 6.50 1.70 2.57
CA VAL A 59 5.13 1.84 2.07
C VAL A 59 5.20 2.37 0.65
N ARG A 60 4.41 1.83 -0.26
CA ARG A 60 4.30 2.33 -1.63
C ARG A 60 2.90 2.88 -1.89
N VAL A 61 2.84 4.03 -2.58
CA VAL A 61 1.60 4.59 -3.14
C VAL A 61 1.72 4.59 -4.66
N PHE A 62 0.67 4.19 -5.36
CA PHE A 62 0.58 4.21 -6.82
C PHE A 62 -0.81 4.67 -7.26
N LEU A 63 -0.90 5.18 -8.50
CA LEU A 63 -2.15 5.67 -9.06
C LEU A 63 -2.99 4.53 -9.61
N ILE A 64 -4.28 4.53 -9.29
CA ILE A 64 -5.30 3.67 -9.89
C ILE A 64 -6.37 4.57 -10.49
N GLU A 65 -6.79 4.26 -11.70
CA GLU A 65 -7.94 4.90 -12.34
C GLU A 65 -9.03 3.84 -12.54
N ALA A 66 -10.13 3.99 -11.82
CA ALA A 66 -11.26 3.05 -11.87
C ALA A 66 -12.58 3.77 -11.55
N GLY A 67 -13.67 3.39 -12.22
CA GLY A 67 -15.00 3.96 -11.99
C GLY A 67 -15.07 5.48 -12.15
N GLY A 68 -14.18 6.08 -12.96
CA GLY A 68 -14.07 7.54 -13.14
C GLY A 68 -13.34 8.25 -11.99
N LEU A 69 -12.79 7.50 -11.04
CA LEU A 69 -12.05 8.00 -9.88
C LEU A 69 -10.54 7.83 -10.07
N ARG A 70 -9.77 8.66 -9.38
CA ARG A 70 -8.32 8.58 -9.24
C ARG A 70 -7.99 8.20 -7.80
N LEU A 71 -7.52 6.98 -7.60
CA LEU A 71 -7.29 6.40 -6.29
C LEU A 71 -5.80 6.27 -6.01
N GLY A 72 -5.40 6.46 -4.75
CA GLY A 72 -4.07 6.12 -4.27
C GLY A 72 -4.04 4.68 -3.74
N GLY A 73 -3.62 3.72 -4.57
CA GLY A 73 -3.38 2.36 -4.11
C GLY A 73 -2.19 2.34 -3.15
N VAL A 74 -2.36 1.68 -2.00
CA VAL A 74 -1.28 1.53 -1.02
C VAL A 74 -0.90 0.06 -0.91
N SER A 75 0.39 -0.23 -1.02
CA SER A 75 0.92 -1.59 -0.93
C SER A 75 2.30 -1.63 -0.30
N GLY A 76 2.83 -2.83 -0.12
CA GLY A 76 4.17 -3.04 0.40
C GLY A 76 4.36 -2.43 1.79
N VAL A 77 3.31 -2.40 2.61
CA VAL A 77 3.37 -1.92 4.00
C VAL A 77 4.13 -2.93 4.84
N LEU A 78 5.40 -2.65 5.09
CA LEU A 78 6.26 -3.57 5.83
C LEU A 78 7.13 -2.87 6.85
N THR A 79 7.48 -3.60 7.90
CA THR A 79 8.54 -3.24 8.84
C THR A 79 9.32 -4.50 9.20
N TYR A 80 10.64 -4.46 9.07
CA TYR A 80 11.47 -5.60 9.45
C TYR A 80 11.23 -5.99 10.92
N PRO A 81 11.18 -7.28 11.25
CA PRO A 81 10.72 -7.78 12.55
C PRO A 81 11.40 -7.12 13.76
N GLN A 82 12.72 -6.89 13.69
CA GLN A 82 13.49 -6.28 14.77
C GLN A 82 13.16 -4.80 15.03
N PHE A 83 12.41 -4.16 14.12
CA PHE A 83 12.00 -2.75 14.22
C PHE A 83 10.50 -2.57 14.43
N ARG A 84 9.74 -3.67 14.57
CA ARG A 84 8.30 -3.62 14.82
C ARG A 84 7.99 -3.03 16.19
N GLY A 85 6.75 -2.53 16.36
CA GLY A 85 6.31 -1.91 17.61
C GLY A 85 6.89 -0.52 17.89
N GLN A 86 7.69 0.05 16.98
CA GLN A 86 8.35 1.35 17.14
C GLN A 86 7.69 2.48 16.31
N GLY A 87 6.53 2.21 15.72
CA GLY A 87 5.74 3.21 14.98
C GLY A 87 6.25 3.55 13.59
N HIS A 88 7.18 2.78 13.01
CA HIS A 88 7.76 3.07 11.70
C HIS A 88 6.72 2.99 10.58
N ALA A 89 5.93 1.90 10.49
CA ALA A 89 4.87 1.77 9.50
C ALA A 89 3.81 2.86 9.66
N SER A 90 3.38 3.16 10.90
CA SER A 90 2.39 4.22 11.15
C SER A 90 2.84 5.58 10.68
N ALA A 91 4.14 5.91 10.81
CA ALA A 91 4.68 7.16 10.31
C ALA A 91 4.64 7.21 8.77
N LEU A 92 5.07 6.14 8.10
CA LEU A 92 5.03 6.07 6.64
C LEU A 92 3.61 6.06 6.09
N MET A 93 2.66 5.40 6.75
CA MET A 93 1.25 5.43 6.37
C MET A 93 0.64 6.84 6.47
N ARG A 94 1.03 7.64 7.47
CA ARG A 94 0.63 9.06 7.53
C ARG A 94 1.24 9.88 6.39
N ARG A 95 2.47 9.59 5.99
CA ARG A 95 3.09 10.22 4.81
C ARG A 95 2.38 9.82 3.53
N ALA A 96 1.99 8.56 3.38
CA ALA A 96 1.21 8.07 2.25
C ALA A 96 -0.16 8.77 2.19
N ALA A 97 -0.86 8.90 3.33
CA ALA A 97 -2.13 9.61 3.43
C ALA A 97 -1.99 11.09 3.00
N ALA A 98 -0.99 11.79 3.52
CA ALA A 98 -0.71 13.17 3.13
C ALA A 98 -0.41 13.30 1.64
N HIS A 99 0.34 12.36 1.06
CA HIS A 99 0.64 12.35 -0.37
C HIS A 99 -0.62 12.16 -1.24
N ILE A 100 -1.53 11.27 -0.83
CA ILE A 100 -2.81 11.05 -1.50
C ILE A 100 -3.62 12.35 -1.53
N GLU A 101 -3.70 13.05 -0.41
CA GLU A 101 -4.38 14.34 -0.28
C GLU A 101 -3.69 15.43 -1.13
N GLU A 102 -2.36 15.59 -1.02
CA GLU A 102 -1.56 16.57 -1.77
C GLU A 102 -1.69 16.40 -3.30
N LYS A 103 -1.87 15.16 -3.75
CA LYS A 103 -2.07 14.83 -5.17
C LYS A 103 -3.51 15.03 -5.63
N GLY A 104 -4.44 15.35 -4.74
CA GLY A 104 -5.85 15.50 -5.04
C GLY A 104 -6.45 14.19 -5.57
N LEU A 105 -6.04 13.06 -5.02
CA LEU A 105 -6.65 11.77 -5.32
C LEU A 105 -7.96 11.65 -4.56
N ASP A 106 -8.95 11.00 -5.16
CA ASP A 106 -10.30 10.93 -4.60
C ASP A 106 -10.35 10.13 -3.31
N LEU A 107 -9.57 9.03 -3.24
CA LEU A 107 -9.47 8.14 -2.08
C LEU A 107 -8.10 7.47 -2.02
N GLY A 108 -7.71 7.04 -0.80
CA GLY A 108 -6.73 5.96 -0.61
C GLY A 108 -7.43 4.61 -0.59
N MET A 109 -6.78 3.55 -1.09
CA MET A 109 -7.31 2.19 -1.06
C MET A 109 -6.18 1.17 -0.81
N LEU A 110 -6.47 0.16 -0.01
CA LEU A 110 -5.58 -0.97 0.23
C LEU A 110 -6.38 -2.25 0.51
N PHE A 111 -5.71 -3.39 0.35
CA PHE A 111 -6.20 -4.70 0.76
C PHE A 111 -5.41 -5.17 2.00
N CYS A 112 -6.09 -5.78 2.95
CA CYS A 112 -5.43 -6.34 4.13
C CYS A 112 -6.21 -7.51 4.72
N ASP A 113 -5.51 -8.36 5.48
CA ASP A 113 -6.16 -9.36 6.31
C ASP A 113 -6.90 -8.72 7.50
N LYS A 114 -7.85 -9.49 8.08
CA LYS A 114 -8.64 -9.04 9.23
C LYS A 114 -7.79 -8.76 10.48
N GLU A 115 -6.63 -9.39 10.59
CA GLU A 115 -5.76 -9.23 11.76
C GLU A 115 -5.09 -7.86 11.78
N THR A 116 -4.85 -7.27 10.61
CA THR A 116 -4.22 -5.95 10.46
C THR A 116 -5.23 -4.80 10.40
N GLU A 117 -6.52 -5.06 10.27
CA GLU A 117 -7.58 -4.03 10.26
C GLU A 117 -7.45 -3.01 11.42
N PRO A 118 -7.23 -3.42 12.69
CA PRO A 118 -7.11 -2.45 13.79
C PRO A 118 -5.95 -1.47 13.62
N PHE A 119 -4.86 -1.90 12.97
CA PHE A 119 -3.74 -1.02 12.66
C PHE A 119 -4.14 0.10 11.69
N TYR A 120 -4.87 -0.24 10.64
CA TYR A 120 -5.33 0.73 9.65
C TYR A 120 -6.45 1.62 10.20
N ASN A 121 -7.39 1.06 10.97
CA ASN A 121 -8.43 1.84 11.65
C ASN A 121 -7.85 2.93 12.56
N ALA A 122 -6.78 2.63 13.28
CA ALA A 122 -6.08 3.61 14.14
C ALA A 122 -5.42 4.75 13.34
N LEU A 123 -5.27 4.61 12.03
CA LEU A 123 -4.72 5.60 11.10
C LEU A 123 -5.80 6.31 10.26
N GLY A 124 -7.07 6.09 10.56
CA GLY A 124 -8.19 6.74 9.88
C GLY A 124 -8.70 6.03 8.64
N TRP A 125 -8.18 4.82 8.33
CA TRP A 125 -8.71 3.97 7.29
C TRP A 125 -9.95 3.24 7.80
N GLN A 126 -10.89 2.93 6.92
CA GLN A 126 -12.12 2.21 7.25
C GLN A 126 -12.36 1.07 6.27
N ALA A 127 -12.85 -0.06 6.78
CA ALA A 127 -13.21 -1.19 5.95
C ALA A 127 -14.48 -0.88 5.16
N LEU A 128 -14.49 -1.25 3.88
CA LEU A 128 -15.70 -1.25 3.05
C LEU A 128 -16.53 -2.50 3.30
N GLU A 129 -17.84 -2.37 3.12
CA GLU A 129 -18.73 -3.52 3.08
C GLU A 129 -18.35 -4.48 1.95
N SER A 130 -18.49 -5.77 2.23
CA SER A 130 -18.22 -6.81 1.24
C SER A 130 -19.08 -6.60 -0.02
N GLY A 131 -18.45 -6.77 -1.20
CA GLY A 131 -19.11 -6.60 -2.50
C GLY A 131 -19.10 -5.16 -3.05
N ARG A 132 -18.62 -4.16 -2.27
CA ARG A 132 -18.44 -2.79 -2.79
C ARG A 132 -17.29 -2.66 -3.78
N VAL A 133 -16.32 -3.56 -3.72
CA VAL A 133 -15.23 -3.67 -4.69
C VAL A 133 -15.21 -5.09 -5.25
N VAL A 134 -15.19 -5.21 -6.57
CA VAL A 134 -15.08 -6.46 -7.31
C VAL A 134 -13.78 -6.45 -8.10
N VAL A 135 -12.99 -7.50 -7.95
CA VAL A 135 -11.73 -7.66 -8.65
C VAL A 135 -11.90 -8.74 -9.72
N GLU A 136 -11.58 -8.39 -10.97
CA GLU A 136 -11.70 -9.33 -12.10
C GLU A 136 -10.66 -10.46 -12.04
N ASP A 137 -9.45 -10.15 -11.62
CA ASP A 137 -8.39 -11.13 -11.38
C ASP A 137 -8.33 -11.45 -9.88
N ASP A 138 -8.80 -12.63 -9.53
CA ASP A 138 -8.93 -13.13 -8.16
C ASP A 138 -7.60 -13.60 -7.53
N GLY A 139 -6.47 -13.07 -7.99
CA GLY A 139 -5.16 -13.41 -7.43
C GLY A 139 -4.92 -12.95 -5.98
N GLY A 140 -5.89 -12.25 -5.37
CA GLY A 140 -5.90 -11.89 -3.96
C GLY A 140 -6.60 -12.95 -3.08
N ASP A 141 -6.42 -12.85 -1.77
CA ASP A 141 -7.17 -13.65 -0.81
C ASP A 141 -8.64 -13.15 -0.78
N PRO A 142 -9.64 -14.00 -1.06
CA PRO A 142 -11.05 -13.59 -1.03
C PRO A 142 -11.53 -13.17 0.38
N GLU A 143 -10.74 -13.44 1.43
CA GLU A 143 -11.02 -13.00 2.79
C GLU A 143 -10.42 -11.63 3.13
N ASP A 144 -9.60 -11.06 2.23
CA ASP A 144 -9.01 -9.74 2.43
C ASP A 144 -10.08 -8.65 2.51
N LEU A 145 -9.87 -7.73 3.45
CA LEU A 145 -10.66 -6.52 3.57
C LEU A 145 -10.16 -5.46 2.61
N VAL A 146 -11.09 -4.74 2.00
CA VAL A 146 -10.79 -3.48 1.31
C VAL A 146 -10.90 -2.35 2.30
N MET A 147 -9.80 -1.65 2.53
CA MET A 147 -9.76 -0.47 3.39
C MET A 147 -9.64 0.79 2.54
N ILE A 148 -10.37 1.84 2.93
CA ILE A 148 -10.29 3.14 2.26
C ILE A 148 -9.91 4.24 3.25
N LEU A 149 -9.25 5.26 2.71
CA LEU A 149 -9.01 6.54 3.36
C LEU A 149 -9.72 7.63 2.54
N GLY A 150 -10.68 8.30 3.14
CA GLY A 150 -11.50 9.33 2.52
C GLY A 150 -13.00 9.04 2.68
N ASP A 151 -13.82 9.71 1.87
CA ASP A 151 -15.27 9.61 1.92
C ASP A 151 -15.78 8.44 1.08
N PRO A 152 -16.38 7.39 1.67
CA PRO A 152 -16.91 6.25 0.93
C PRO A 152 -18.06 6.62 -0.04
N ASP A 153 -18.71 7.75 0.17
CA ASP A 153 -19.85 8.16 -0.65
C ASP A 153 -19.43 8.61 -2.06
N VAL A 154 -18.14 8.86 -2.30
CA VAL A 154 -17.62 9.13 -3.65
C VAL A 154 -17.52 7.88 -4.52
N LEU A 155 -17.51 6.68 -3.90
CA LEU A 155 -17.46 5.42 -4.63
C LEU A 155 -18.80 5.11 -5.30
N PRO A 156 -18.79 4.52 -6.51
CA PRO A 156 -19.99 3.92 -7.09
C PRO A 156 -20.54 2.80 -6.18
N GLU A 157 -21.77 2.36 -6.42
CA GLU A 157 -22.36 1.25 -5.66
C GLU A 157 -21.46 0.01 -5.66
N VAL A 158 -20.85 -0.28 -6.81
CA VAL A 158 -19.82 -1.31 -6.98
C VAL A 158 -18.66 -0.70 -7.79
N LEU A 159 -17.46 -0.80 -7.27
CA LEU A 159 -16.23 -0.44 -7.97
C LEU A 159 -15.59 -1.70 -8.55
N GLU A 160 -15.39 -1.71 -9.86
CA GLU A 160 -14.70 -2.81 -10.55
C GLU A 160 -13.22 -2.48 -10.70
N LEU A 161 -12.35 -3.40 -10.29
CA LEU A 161 -10.90 -3.33 -10.44
C LEU A 161 -10.44 -4.49 -11.31
N GLY A 162 -9.53 -4.22 -12.25
CA GLY A 162 -8.95 -5.26 -13.11
C GLY A 162 -8.04 -6.24 -12.33
N TRP A 163 -7.58 -5.86 -11.13
CA TRP A 163 -6.65 -6.66 -10.31
C TRP A 163 -6.61 -6.16 -8.86
N SER A 164 -6.19 -7.05 -7.94
CA SER A 164 -5.83 -6.72 -6.55
C SER A 164 -4.31 -6.60 -6.37
N TRP A 165 -3.84 -6.03 -5.25
CA TRP A 165 -2.42 -5.85 -4.97
C TRP A 165 -2.05 -6.14 -3.52
#